data_58a46769a2a8ff7e44d0e07b023eab03
#
_entry.id   58a46769a2a8ff7e44d0e07b023eab03
#
_cell.length_a   1.000
_cell.length_b   1.000
_cell.length_c   1.000
_cell.angle_alpha   90.00
_cell.angle_beta   90.00
_cell.angle_gamma   90.00
#
_symmetry.space_group_name_H-M   'P 1'
#
loop_
_entity.id
_entity.type
_entity.pdbx_description
1 polymer ?
#
loop_
_entity_poly.entity_id
_entity_poly.type
_entity_poly.pdbx_seq_one_letter_code
_entity_poly.pdbx_strand_id
1 'polypeptide(L)'
;MPPTIGKFRQVSLVNQTPQPYPPATVAPLADQTAEYVGSNGSRVSVEIKRFRQDAQAFERLTQAAAEKDHSGLAREFGTAGYATPVQIVFFKGAHFVRVKSLKGDPAILKDVANALSETLDKGEGDIPVLVKHLPDPENGLKNAVYVNGFSDYRALPQHLPVLDAVQTGGNADAVLSPWYGSNRVLIIEFHTPQLATENDRRIIARIQELWRLGQPAPTAYRRVGNYSVFVFDAPDEQTAKQLIDQVKYEQVVQWLGENPNILKEAEKHYVNTTLGVLVAVVKASGYALVLCLGMGGLIGALLFSYRRSQQNAATAYSDAGGMLRLNLDELTAETNPSRLLRERN
;
A
#
# COMPACT_ATOMS: atom_id res chain seq x y z
N MET A 1 -2.88 7.35 -29.74
CA MET A 1 -2.60 5.93 -30.10
C MET A 1 -1.22 5.82 -30.75
N PRO A 2 -0.32 4.93 -30.30
CA PRO A 2 0.99 4.68 -30.93
C PRO A 2 0.82 3.93 -32.26
N PRO A 3 1.69 4.14 -33.27
CA PRO A 3 1.60 3.46 -34.58
C PRO A 3 1.95 1.96 -34.48
N THR A 4 2.69 1.58 -33.43
CA THR A 4 3.05 0.19 -33.15
C THR A 4 2.95 -0.08 -31.64
N ILE A 5 2.55 -1.29 -31.26
CA ILE A 5 2.55 -1.78 -29.87
C ILE A 5 3.25 -3.13 -29.87
N GLY A 6 4.47 -3.17 -29.36
CA GLY A 6 5.30 -4.37 -29.44
C GLY A 6 5.48 -4.85 -30.90
N LYS A 7 4.99 -6.05 -31.20
CA LYS A 7 5.03 -6.65 -32.55
C LYS A 7 3.79 -6.38 -33.39
N PHE A 8 2.86 -5.53 -32.91
CA PHE A 8 1.61 -5.22 -33.55
C PHE A 8 1.67 -3.86 -34.25
N ARG A 9 1.20 -3.78 -35.49
CA ARG A 9 1.13 -2.58 -36.29
C ARG A 9 -0.30 -2.09 -36.39
N GLN A 10 -0.52 -0.81 -36.24
CA GLN A 10 -1.82 -0.15 -36.40
C GLN A 10 -2.29 -0.25 -37.86
N VAL A 11 -3.54 -0.65 -38.05
CA VAL A 11 -4.20 -0.73 -39.37
C VAL A 11 -5.40 0.19 -39.47
N SER A 12 -6.02 0.54 -38.36
CA SER A 12 -7.10 1.55 -38.33
C SER A 12 -7.01 2.40 -37.08
N LEU A 13 -7.51 3.61 -37.15
CA LEU A 13 -7.68 4.53 -36.02
C LEU A 13 -8.99 5.30 -36.21
N VAL A 14 -9.86 5.25 -35.20
CA VAL A 14 -11.10 5.98 -35.12
C VAL A 14 -11.06 6.87 -33.89
N ASN A 15 -11.22 8.18 -34.09
CA ASN A 15 -11.44 9.11 -33.00
C ASN A 15 -12.96 9.23 -32.79
N GLN A 16 -13.41 8.88 -31.60
CA GLN A 16 -14.81 8.97 -31.23
C GLN A 16 -15.09 10.35 -30.61
N THR A 17 -16.32 10.85 -30.77
CA THR A 17 -16.75 12.03 -30.03
C THR A 17 -16.85 11.67 -28.54
N PRO A 18 -16.06 12.31 -27.65
CA PRO A 18 -16.11 12.03 -26.24
C PRO A 18 -17.49 12.27 -25.65
N GLN A 19 -18.09 11.27 -25.05
CA GLN A 19 -19.38 11.35 -24.37
C GLN A 19 -19.28 10.80 -22.96
N PRO A 20 -20.08 11.35 -22.01
CA PRO A 20 -20.22 10.72 -20.70
C PRO A 20 -20.75 9.30 -20.86
N TYR A 21 -20.18 8.38 -20.11
CA TYR A 21 -20.69 7.01 -20.07
C TYR A 21 -21.61 6.89 -18.84
N PRO A 22 -22.90 6.59 -19.01
CA PRO A 22 -23.79 6.40 -17.88
C PRO A 22 -23.33 5.21 -17.01
N PRO A 23 -23.36 5.31 -15.69
CA PRO A 23 -23.86 6.43 -14.89
C PRO A 23 -22.87 7.59 -14.69
N ALA A 24 -21.64 7.52 -15.21
CA ALA A 24 -20.65 8.58 -15.05
C ALA A 24 -21.10 9.88 -15.72
N THR A 25 -20.86 11.01 -15.07
CA THR A 25 -21.24 12.33 -15.55
C THR A 25 -20.14 13.03 -16.35
N VAL A 26 -18.91 12.53 -16.26
CA VAL A 26 -17.72 13.14 -16.85
C VAL A 26 -17.34 12.48 -18.16
N ALA A 27 -17.37 13.26 -19.25
CA ALA A 27 -16.85 12.80 -20.53
C ALA A 27 -15.31 12.74 -20.53
N PRO A 28 -14.70 11.76 -21.21
CA PRO A 28 -13.26 11.75 -21.42
C PRO A 28 -12.82 12.97 -22.27
N LEU A 29 -11.58 13.39 -22.14
CA LEU A 29 -10.98 14.43 -22.99
C LEU A 29 -10.68 13.91 -24.40
N ALA A 30 -10.41 12.61 -24.53
CA ALA A 30 -10.19 11.93 -25.79
C ALA A 30 -10.72 10.50 -25.71
N ASP A 31 -11.31 10.03 -26.80
CA ASP A 31 -11.80 8.67 -26.97
C ASP A 31 -11.32 8.14 -28.31
N GLN A 32 -10.44 7.15 -28.29
CA GLN A 32 -9.79 6.60 -29.47
C GLN A 32 -9.90 5.09 -29.46
N THR A 33 -10.23 4.53 -30.63
CA THR A 33 -10.20 3.09 -30.87
C THR A 33 -9.34 2.80 -32.08
N ALA A 34 -8.43 1.86 -31.97
CA ALA A 34 -7.57 1.41 -33.07
C ALA A 34 -7.53 -0.09 -33.17
N GLU A 35 -7.37 -0.61 -34.39
CA GLU A 35 -7.08 -2.02 -34.63
C GLU A 35 -5.60 -2.20 -34.94
N TYR A 36 -5.03 -3.27 -34.41
CA TYR A 36 -3.65 -3.67 -34.61
C TYR A 36 -3.58 -5.09 -35.15
N VAL A 37 -2.63 -5.34 -36.05
CA VAL A 37 -2.37 -6.62 -36.64
C VAL A 37 -0.95 -7.08 -36.31
N GLY A 38 -0.83 -8.29 -35.79
CA GLY A 38 0.44 -8.96 -35.55
C GLY A 38 0.98 -9.67 -36.80
N SER A 39 2.27 -9.98 -36.79
CA SER A 39 2.96 -10.68 -37.88
C SER A 39 2.38 -12.07 -38.21
N ASN A 40 1.72 -12.71 -37.25
CA ASN A 40 1.04 -13.99 -37.37
C ASN A 40 -0.42 -13.87 -37.84
N GLY A 41 -0.88 -12.66 -38.24
CA GLY A 41 -2.25 -12.40 -38.67
C GLY A 41 -3.27 -12.29 -37.52
N SER A 42 -2.83 -12.31 -36.28
CA SER A 42 -3.68 -11.99 -35.11
C SER A 42 -4.13 -10.54 -35.16
N ARG A 43 -5.33 -10.27 -34.64
CA ARG A 43 -5.91 -8.91 -34.59
C ARG A 43 -6.38 -8.58 -33.18
N VAL A 44 -6.06 -7.38 -32.73
CA VAL A 44 -6.55 -6.83 -31.47
C VAL A 44 -7.16 -5.45 -31.68
N SER A 45 -8.22 -5.14 -30.94
CA SER A 45 -8.79 -3.81 -30.83
C SER A 45 -8.32 -3.18 -29.53
N VAL A 46 -7.84 -1.95 -29.59
CA VAL A 46 -7.40 -1.16 -28.45
C VAL A 46 -8.25 0.09 -28.34
N GLU A 47 -8.95 0.27 -27.25
CA GLU A 47 -9.70 1.47 -26.88
C GLU A 47 -8.92 2.20 -25.79
N ILE A 48 -8.67 3.50 -25.97
CA ILE A 48 -8.06 4.37 -24.95
C ILE A 48 -8.95 5.60 -24.74
N LYS A 49 -9.38 5.79 -23.49
CA LYS A 49 -10.06 7.01 -23.06
C LYS A 49 -9.14 7.77 -22.11
N ARG A 50 -8.89 9.05 -22.40
CA ARG A 50 -8.12 9.94 -21.55
C ARG A 50 -9.04 10.86 -20.79
N PHE A 51 -8.89 10.92 -19.49
CA PHE A 51 -9.62 11.79 -18.58
C PHE A 51 -8.76 12.97 -18.10
N ARG A 52 -9.31 13.81 -17.23
CA ARG A 52 -8.56 14.90 -16.57
C ARG A 52 -7.77 14.41 -15.36
N GLN A 53 -8.31 13.42 -14.66
CA GLN A 53 -7.78 12.91 -13.39
C GLN A 53 -7.75 11.39 -13.40
N ASP A 54 -6.82 10.82 -12.65
CA ASP A 54 -6.67 9.36 -12.48
C ASP A 54 -7.93 8.73 -11.88
N ALA A 55 -8.56 9.42 -10.91
CA ALA A 55 -9.79 8.98 -10.26
C ALA A 55 -10.93 8.73 -11.26
N GLN A 56 -11.04 9.54 -12.32
CA GLN A 56 -12.07 9.38 -13.39
C GLN A 56 -11.76 8.17 -14.28
N ALA A 57 -10.49 7.90 -14.55
CA ALA A 57 -10.09 6.70 -15.29
C ALA A 57 -10.33 5.44 -14.46
N PHE A 58 -10.08 5.49 -13.16
CA PHE A 58 -10.41 4.41 -12.21
C PHE A 58 -11.92 4.19 -12.08
N GLU A 59 -12.73 5.26 -11.99
CA GLU A 59 -14.18 5.17 -12.03
C GLU A 59 -14.64 4.38 -13.26
N ARG A 60 -14.13 4.73 -14.44
CA ARG A 60 -14.49 4.04 -15.69
C ARG A 60 -14.07 2.56 -15.67
N LEU A 61 -12.93 2.24 -15.07
CA LEU A 61 -12.50 0.85 -14.88
C LEU A 61 -13.47 0.07 -14.00
N THR A 62 -13.83 0.60 -12.83
CA THR A 62 -14.72 -0.09 -11.88
C THR A 62 -16.12 -0.28 -12.43
N GLN A 63 -16.64 0.68 -13.19
CA GLN A 63 -17.91 0.56 -13.91
C GLN A 63 -17.86 -0.53 -14.99
N ALA A 64 -16.77 -0.56 -15.78
CA ALA A 64 -16.59 -1.59 -16.80
C ALA A 64 -16.43 -3.00 -16.20
N ALA A 65 -15.87 -3.08 -14.99
CA ALA A 65 -15.76 -4.32 -14.23
C ALA A 65 -17.14 -4.78 -13.72
N ALA A 66 -17.95 -3.87 -13.15
CA ALA A 66 -19.27 -4.19 -12.62
C ALA A 66 -20.25 -4.78 -13.65
N GLU A 67 -20.03 -4.51 -14.96
CA GLU A 67 -20.86 -5.01 -16.05
C GLU A 67 -20.56 -6.46 -16.47
N LYS A 68 -19.47 -7.06 -15.99
CA LYS A 68 -18.96 -8.33 -16.50
C LYS A 68 -18.52 -9.24 -15.38
N ASP A 69 -18.64 -10.54 -15.67
CA ASP A 69 -18.02 -11.56 -14.84
C ASP A 69 -16.51 -11.57 -15.05
N HIS A 70 -15.75 -11.34 -13.99
CA HIS A 70 -14.28 -11.29 -13.98
C HIS A 70 -13.73 -11.79 -12.64
N SER A 71 -12.43 -12.11 -12.62
CA SER A 71 -11.72 -12.59 -11.41
C SER A 71 -11.48 -11.53 -10.33
N GLY A 72 -12.01 -10.32 -10.51
CA GLY A 72 -11.77 -9.17 -9.66
C GLY A 72 -10.65 -8.26 -10.19
N LEU A 73 -10.65 -6.99 -9.71
CA LEU A 73 -9.60 -6.05 -10.03
C LEU A 73 -8.29 -6.46 -9.32
N ALA A 74 -7.19 -6.39 -10.05
CA ALA A 74 -5.85 -6.70 -9.57
C ALA A 74 -4.82 -5.69 -10.08
N ARG A 75 -3.65 -5.65 -9.46
CA ARG A 75 -2.53 -4.77 -9.85
C ARG A 75 -1.60 -5.44 -10.89
N GLU A 76 -2.13 -6.30 -11.74
CA GLU A 76 -1.35 -7.02 -12.76
C GLU A 76 -1.11 -6.17 -14.02
N PHE A 77 -2.08 -5.31 -14.38
CA PHE A 77 -2.03 -4.48 -15.57
C PHE A 77 -2.20 -3.01 -15.20
N GLY A 78 -1.32 -2.13 -15.71
CA GLY A 78 -1.36 -0.70 -15.40
C GLY A 78 -1.20 -0.42 -13.90
N THR A 79 -2.04 0.48 -13.36
CA THR A 79 -2.16 0.73 -11.91
C THR A 79 -3.13 -0.28 -11.28
N ALA A 80 -4.24 -0.59 -11.94
CA ALA A 80 -5.13 -1.72 -11.65
C ALA A 80 -5.93 -2.09 -12.90
N GLY A 81 -6.37 -3.35 -12.98
CA GLY A 81 -7.12 -3.87 -14.11
C GLY A 81 -7.69 -5.25 -13.86
N TYR A 82 -8.36 -5.79 -14.85
CA TYR A 82 -8.85 -7.16 -14.86
C TYR A 82 -8.67 -7.80 -16.23
N ALA A 83 -8.63 -9.12 -16.25
CA ALA A 83 -8.57 -9.91 -17.46
C ALA A 83 -9.79 -10.84 -17.57
N THR A 84 -10.24 -11.05 -18.80
CA THR A 84 -11.18 -12.10 -19.19
C THR A 84 -10.57 -12.88 -20.34
N PRO A 85 -11.13 -14.03 -20.77
CA PRO A 85 -10.59 -14.77 -21.91
C PRO A 85 -10.48 -13.98 -23.22
N VAL A 86 -11.26 -12.89 -23.36
CA VAL A 86 -11.36 -12.13 -24.62
C VAL A 86 -10.86 -10.69 -24.53
N GLN A 87 -10.58 -10.18 -23.33
CA GLN A 87 -10.13 -8.80 -23.15
C GLN A 87 -9.33 -8.60 -21.85
N ILE A 88 -8.44 -7.61 -21.90
CA ILE A 88 -7.80 -7.03 -20.71
C ILE A 88 -8.23 -5.57 -20.62
N VAL A 89 -8.65 -5.14 -19.43
CA VAL A 89 -9.07 -3.77 -19.16
C VAL A 89 -8.29 -3.26 -17.95
N PHE A 90 -7.70 -2.08 -18.07
CA PHE A 90 -6.93 -1.48 -16.98
C PHE A 90 -6.97 0.04 -17.04
N PHE A 91 -6.57 0.69 -15.96
CA PHE A 91 -6.24 2.11 -15.98
C PHE A 91 -4.77 2.32 -15.61
N LYS A 92 -4.21 3.42 -16.13
CA LYS A 92 -2.90 3.91 -15.75
C LYS A 92 -2.85 5.43 -15.89
N GLY A 93 -2.54 6.13 -14.79
CA GLY A 93 -2.72 7.55 -14.73
C GLY A 93 -4.16 7.92 -15.16
N ALA A 94 -4.31 9.01 -15.90
CA ALA A 94 -5.61 9.46 -16.38
C ALA A 94 -6.15 8.68 -17.61
N HIS A 95 -5.62 7.47 -17.88
CA HIS A 95 -6.00 6.66 -19.04
C HIS A 95 -6.75 5.40 -18.63
N PHE A 96 -7.94 5.21 -19.18
CA PHE A 96 -8.65 3.94 -19.23
C PHE A 96 -8.31 3.24 -20.53
N VAL A 97 -7.98 1.96 -20.47
CA VAL A 97 -7.55 1.13 -21.60
C VAL A 97 -8.33 -0.17 -21.64
N ARG A 98 -8.80 -0.54 -22.83
CA ARG A 98 -9.38 -1.86 -23.09
C ARG A 98 -8.69 -2.47 -24.30
N VAL A 99 -8.10 -3.64 -24.15
CA VAL A 99 -7.50 -4.45 -25.20
C VAL A 99 -8.35 -5.68 -25.40
N LYS A 100 -8.90 -5.86 -26.61
CA LYS A 100 -9.81 -6.95 -26.96
C LYS A 100 -9.24 -7.81 -28.09
N SER A 101 -9.28 -9.12 -27.96
CA SER A 101 -8.94 -10.03 -29.06
C SER A 101 -10.07 -10.05 -30.09
N LEU A 102 -9.72 -9.80 -31.34
CA LEU A 102 -10.63 -9.93 -32.49
C LEU A 102 -10.36 -11.26 -33.25
N LYS A 103 -9.09 -11.66 -33.32
CA LYS A 103 -8.66 -12.90 -33.99
C LYS A 103 -7.32 -13.36 -33.45
N GLY A 104 -7.19 -14.63 -33.11
CA GLY A 104 -5.93 -15.24 -32.65
C GLY A 104 -5.97 -15.70 -31.22
N ASP A 105 -4.80 -16.09 -30.68
CA ASP A 105 -4.65 -16.59 -29.32
C ASP A 105 -4.86 -15.47 -28.29
N PRO A 106 -5.73 -15.64 -27.29
CA PRO A 106 -5.90 -14.68 -26.19
C PRO A 106 -4.62 -14.37 -25.39
N ALA A 107 -3.63 -15.26 -25.41
CA ALA A 107 -2.35 -15.04 -24.73
C ALA A 107 -1.63 -13.75 -25.15
N ILE A 108 -1.84 -13.33 -26.42
CA ILE A 108 -1.27 -12.09 -26.96
C ILE A 108 -1.78 -10.82 -26.27
N LEU A 109 -2.95 -10.87 -25.61
CA LEU A 109 -3.53 -9.72 -24.92
C LEU A 109 -2.61 -9.20 -23.81
N LYS A 110 -1.92 -10.10 -23.11
CA LYS A 110 -0.98 -9.72 -22.04
C LYS A 110 0.21 -8.93 -22.60
N ASP A 111 0.79 -9.39 -23.70
CA ASP A 111 1.93 -8.72 -24.33
C ASP A 111 1.56 -7.33 -24.83
N VAL A 112 0.37 -7.21 -25.48
CA VAL A 112 -0.14 -5.93 -25.96
C VAL A 112 -0.47 -4.97 -24.80
N ALA A 113 -1.13 -5.46 -23.75
CA ALA A 113 -1.49 -4.66 -22.59
C ALA A 113 -0.25 -4.13 -21.84
N ASN A 114 0.76 -4.97 -21.64
CA ASN A 114 2.01 -4.59 -20.97
C ASN A 114 2.78 -3.58 -21.83
N ALA A 115 3.01 -3.87 -23.12
CA ALA A 115 3.72 -2.95 -24.02
C ALA A 115 3.00 -1.59 -24.12
N LEU A 116 1.67 -1.57 -24.14
CA LEU A 116 0.90 -0.34 -24.13
C LEU A 116 1.01 0.39 -22.79
N SER A 117 0.92 -0.35 -21.67
CA SER A 117 1.07 0.22 -20.34
C SER A 117 2.41 0.96 -20.16
N GLU A 118 3.50 0.45 -20.73
CA GLU A 118 4.82 1.10 -20.67
C GLU A 118 4.85 2.46 -21.38
N THR A 119 4.02 2.67 -22.39
CA THR A 119 3.95 3.93 -23.14
C THR A 119 3.08 5.00 -22.49
N LEU A 120 2.26 4.64 -21.50
CA LEU A 120 1.33 5.55 -20.84
C LEU A 120 1.97 6.21 -19.62
N ASP A 121 1.62 7.48 -19.41
CA ASP A 121 1.98 8.22 -18.20
C ASP A 121 1.45 7.50 -16.96
N LYS A 122 2.28 7.47 -15.92
CA LYS A 122 1.95 6.83 -14.66
C LYS A 122 0.89 7.62 -13.88
N GLY A 123 0.80 8.94 -14.05
CA GLY A 123 -0.01 9.82 -13.22
C GLY A 123 0.40 9.72 -11.74
N GLU A 124 -0.57 9.73 -10.84
CA GLU A 124 -0.36 9.50 -9.41
C GLU A 124 0.12 8.07 -9.12
N GLY A 125 -0.21 7.13 -10.02
CA GLY A 125 0.25 5.74 -9.97
C GLY A 125 -0.37 4.90 -8.86
N ASP A 126 -1.52 5.32 -8.34
CA ASP A 126 -2.23 4.61 -7.27
C ASP A 126 -3.76 4.66 -7.47
N ILE A 127 -4.48 3.84 -6.71
CA ILE A 127 -5.94 3.83 -6.64
C ILE A 127 -6.43 4.96 -5.71
N PRO A 128 -7.67 5.46 -5.90
CA PRO A 128 -8.25 6.48 -5.01
C PRO A 128 -8.20 6.06 -3.54
N VAL A 129 -7.84 7.02 -2.67
CA VAL A 129 -7.65 6.80 -1.23
C VAL A 129 -8.90 6.23 -0.58
N LEU A 130 -10.09 6.67 -1.00
CA LEU A 130 -11.36 6.20 -0.47
C LEU A 130 -11.53 4.67 -0.56
N VAL A 131 -10.99 4.04 -1.61
CA VAL A 131 -11.01 2.57 -1.77
C VAL A 131 -10.12 1.88 -0.73
N LYS A 132 -9.01 2.53 -0.35
CA LYS A 132 -8.09 2.01 0.68
C LYS A 132 -8.69 2.06 2.09
N HIS A 133 -9.73 2.84 2.29
CA HIS A 133 -10.44 2.97 3.56
C HIS A 133 -11.57 1.96 3.75
N LEU A 134 -11.84 1.12 2.75
CA LEU A 134 -12.73 -0.03 2.91
C LEU A 134 -12.20 -0.97 4.02
N PRO A 135 -13.08 -1.68 4.74
CA PRO A 135 -12.68 -2.58 5.84
C PRO A 135 -11.59 -3.59 5.47
N ASP A 136 -11.66 -4.17 4.26
CA ASP A 136 -10.58 -5.00 3.67
C ASP A 136 -10.28 -4.45 2.27
N PRO A 137 -9.29 -3.54 2.15
CA PRO A 137 -9.04 -2.83 0.91
C PRO A 137 -8.69 -3.73 -0.28
N GLU A 138 -8.02 -4.86 -0.05
CA GLU A 138 -7.62 -5.77 -1.12
C GLU A 138 -8.81 -6.54 -1.71
N ASN A 139 -9.66 -7.10 -0.85
CA ASN A 139 -10.89 -7.76 -1.29
C ASN A 139 -11.96 -6.74 -1.72
N GLY A 140 -12.03 -5.61 -1.03
CA GLY A 140 -12.90 -4.49 -1.40
C GLY A 140 -12.61 -4.01 -2.82
N LEU A 141 -11.33 -3.84 -3.19
CA LEU A 141 -10.92 -3.42 -4.52
C LEU A 141 -11.42 -4.38 -5.63
N LYS A 142 -11.43 -5.69 -5.38
CA LYS A 142 -11.77 -6.68 -6.42
C LYS A 142 -13.09 -6.40 -7.12
N ASN A 143 -14.10 -5.93 -6.37
CA ASN A 143 -15.45 -5.71 -6.85
C ASN A 143 -15.99 -4.30 -6.52
N ALA A 144 -15.11 -3.36 -6.18
CA ALA A 144 -15.52 -2.00 -5.87
C ALA A 144 -16.08 -1.28 -7.08
N VAL A 145 -17.14 -0.51 -6.87
CA VAL A 145 -17.61 0.50 -7.82
C VAL A 145 -17.30 1.87 -7.21
N TYR A 146 -16.42 2.59 -7.84
CA TYR A 146 -16.02 3.93 -7.43
C TYR A 146 -16.71 4.98 -8.30
N VAL A 147 -17.11 6.09 -7.70
CA VAL A 147 -17.75 7.23 -8.37
C VAL A 147 -17.04 8.50 -7.95
N ASN A 148 -16.46 9.20 -8.92
CA ASN A 148 -15.84 10.51 -8.74
C ASN A 148 -16.88 11.61 -9.00
N GLY A 149 -17.00 12.56 -8.08
CA GLY A 149 -18.01 13.61 -8.18
C GLY A 149 -19.44 13.08 -8.02
N PHE A 150 -19.65 12.19 -7.05
CA PHE A 150 -20.96 11.59 -6.76
C PHE A 150 -22.02 12.66 -6.55
N SER A 151 -23.01 12.70 -7.43
CA SER A 151 -24.09 13.69 -7.40
C SER A 151 -25.44 13.08 -7.08
N ASP A 152 -25.68 11.84 -7.49
CA ASP A 152 -26.90 11.12 -7.22
C ASP A 152 -26.70 9.57 -7.23
N TYR A 153 -27.72 8.85 -6.77
CA TYR A 153 -27.70 7.39 -6.64
C TYR A 153 -27.58 6.64 -7.98
N ARG A 154 -27.90 7.29 -9.12
CA ARG A 154 -27.81 6.66 -10.45
C ARG A 154 -26.38 6.36 -10.88
N ALA A 155 -25.41 6.97 -10.21
CA ALA A 155 -23.99 6.65 -10.40
C ALA A 155 -23.59 5.28 -9.84
N LEU A 156 -24.44 4.66 -9.03
CA LEU A 156 -24.23 3.33 -8.46
C LEU A 156 -25.04 2.26 -9.22
N PRO A 157 -24.59 1.01 -9.25
CA PRO A 157 -25.22 -0.06 -10.01
C PRO A 157 -26.60 -0.45 -9.49
N GLN A 158 -26.98 -0.01 -8.29
CA GLN A 158 -28.24 -0.35 -7.64
C GLN A 158 -28.82 0.86 -6.92
N HIS A 159 -30.14 1.03 -7.02
CA HIS A 159 -30.85 2.05 -6.26
C HIS A 159 -30.96 1.64 -4.78
N LEU A 160 -30.49 2.52 -3.90
CA LEU A 160 -30.56 2.40 -2.45
C LEU A 160 -31.43 3.53 -1.91
N PRO A 161 -32.67 3.28 -1.40
CA PRO A 161 -33.64 4.33 -1.08
C PRO A 161 -33.16 5.38 -0.07
N VAL A 162 -32.18 5.06 0.77
CA VAL A 162 -31.58 6.01 1.71
C VAL A 162 -30.82 7.13 0.99
N LEU A 163 -30.31 6.87 -0.22
CA LEU A 163 -29.52 7.84 -1.00
C LEU A 163 -30.36 8.97 -1.59
N ASP A 164 -31.69 8.83 -1.64
CA ASP A 164 -32.59 9.92 -2.06
C ASP A 164 -32.47 11.16 -1.16
N ALA A 165 -32.00 10.97 0.08
CA ALA A 165 -31.77 12.05 1.04
C ALA A 165 -30.38 12.69 0.91
N VAL A 166 -29.46 12.11 0.14
CA VAL A 166 -28.10 12.59 0.01
C VAL A 166 -28.03 13.74 -1.01
N GLN A 167 -27.46 14.86 -0.60
CA GLN A 167 -27.30 16.06 -1.44
C GLN A 167 -25.82 16.47 -1.42
N THR A 168 -25.16 16.31 -2.54
CA THR A 168 -23.71 16.56 -2.65
C THR A 168 -23.38 17.72 -3.59
N GLY A 169 -24.25 18.01 -4.56
CA GLY A 169 -23.97 18.96 -5.64
C GLY A 169 -22.72 18.58 -6.47
N GLY A 170 -22.34 17.31 -6.49
CA GLY A 170 -21.11 16.82 -7.13
C GLY A 170 -19.83 17.01 -6.29
N ASN A 171 -19.95 17.44 -5.04
CA ASN A 171 -18.83 17.64 -4.11
C ASN A 171 -18.67 16.45 -3.15
N ALA A 172 -18.69 15.25 -3.68
CA ALA A 172 -18.46 14.02 -2.93
C ALA A 172 -17.94 12.92 -3.85
N ASP A 173 -17.20 12.00 -3.29
CA ASP A 173 -16.83 10.76 -3.96
C ASP A 173 -17.50 9.59 -3.24
N ALA A 174 -17.73 8.49 -3.94
CA ALA A 174 -18.36 7.33 -3.36
C ALA A 174 -17.66 6.03 -3.76
N VAL A 175 -17.64 5.05 -2.86
CA VAL A 175 -17.23 3.69 -3.16
C VAL A 175 -18.25 2.71 -2.59
N LEU A 176 -18.78 1.86 -3.45
CA LEU A 176 -19.61 0.72 -3.08
C LEU A 176 -18.82 -0.55 -3.31
N SER A 177 -18.67 -1.36 -2.28
CA SER A 177 -18.02 -2.66 -2.38
C SER A 177 -18.91 -3.75 -1.82
N PRO A 178 -19.15 -4.84 -2.54
CA PRO A 178 -19.70 -6.04 -1.97
C PRO A 178 -18.70 -6.59 -0.95
N TRP A 179 -19.24 -7.07 0.17
CA TRP A 179 -18.46 -7.63 1.26
C TRP A 179 -18.83 -9.11 1.43
N TYR A 180 -18.20 -9.81 2.35
CA TYR A 180 -18.42 -11.24 2.58
C TYR A 180 -19.89 -11.66 2.46
N GLY A 181 -20.19 -12.53 1.50
CA GLY A 181 -21.54 -12.98 1.18
C GLY A 181 -22.37 -11.89 0.48
N SER A 182 -23.52 -11.54 1.04
CA SER A 182 -24.44 -10.52 0.51
C SER A 182 -24.20 -9.11 1.04
N ASN A 183 -23.34 -8.95 2.06
CA ASN A 183 -23.12 -7.66 2.71
C ASN A 183 -22.49 -6.65 1.73
N ARG A 184 -22.96 -5.41 1.80
CA ARG A 184 -22.44 -4.30 0.99
C ARG A 184 -22.03 -3.15 1.89
N VAL A 185 -20.85 -2.58 1.61
CA VAL A 185 -20.36 -1.38 2.29
C VAL A 185 -20.33 -0.24 1.29
N LEU A 186 -20.99 0.86 1.62
CA LEU A 186 -20.95 2.11 0.86
C LEU A 186 -20.30 3.18 1.73
N ILE A 187 -19.27 3.83 1.21
CA ILE A 187 -18.66 5.00 1.82
C ILE A 187 -18.86 6.18 0.87
N ILE A 188 -19.43 7.28 1.38
CA ILE A 188 -19.52 8.55 0.67
C ILE A 188 -18.61 9.54 1.39
N GLU A 189 -17.62 10.07 0.71
CA GLU A 189 -16.72 11.11 1.18
C GLU A 189 -17.20 12.47 0.73
N PHE A 190 -17.57 13.33 1.66
CA PHE A 190 -17.92 14.72 1.38
C PHE A 190 -16.67 15.60 1.41
N HIS A 191 -16.53 16.50 0.45
CA HIS A 191 -15.37 17.38 0.36
C HIS A 191 -15.29 18.40 1.51
N THR A 192 -16.39 18.63 2.24
CA THR A 192 -16.40 19.53 3.40
C THR A 192 -17.09 18.93 4.61
N PRO A 193 -16.64 19.27 5.84
CA PRO A 193 -17.29 18.85 7.09
C PRO A 193 -18.73 19.34 7.21
N GLN A 194 -19.05 20.51 6.63
CA GLN A 194 -20.39 21.08 6.63
C GLN A 194 -21.36 20.21 5.84
N LEU A 195 -20.99 19.83 4.59
CA LEU A 195 -21.78 18.92 3.77
C LEU A 195 -21.97 17.57 4.46
N ALA A 196 -20.91 17.02 5.08
CA ALA A 196 -21.00 15.78 5.83
C ALA A 196 -22.01 15.88 6.97
N THR A 197 -22.00 16.97 7.74
CA THR A 197 -22.91 17.19 8.88
C THR A 197 -24.36 17.40 8.43
N GLU A 198 -24.58 18.15 7.35
CA GLU A 198 -25.92 18.37 6.81
C GLU A 198 -26.54 17.08 6.26
N ASN A 199 -25.73 16.32 5.51
CA ASN A 199 -26.17 15.03 4.98
C ASN A 199 -26.40 14.00 6.09
N ASP A 200 -25.59 13.97 7.14
CA ASP A 200 -25.79 13.09 8.29
C ASP A 200 -27.20 13.22 8.89
N ARG A 201 -27.66 14.46 9.10
CA ARG A 201 -29.01 14.73 9.61
C ARG A 201 -30.12 14.23 8.68
N ARG A 202 -29.97 14.46 7.36
CA ARG A 202 -30.93 14.03 6.34
C ARG A 202 -30.98 12.51 6.23
N ILE A 203 -29.80 11.87 6.24
CA ILE A 203 -29.66 10.41 6.16
C ILE A 203 -30.32 9.75 7.37
N ILE A 204 -30.05 10.23 8.59
CA ILE A 204 -30.67 9.67 9.81
C ILE A 204 -32.19 9.79 9.74
N ALA A 205 -32.72 10.95 9.35
CA ALA A 205 -34.14 11.16 9.21
C ALA A 205 -34.77 10.21 8.17
N ARG A 206 -34.07 10.01 7.03
CA ARG A 206 -34.51 9.09 5.97
C ARG A 206 -34.49 7.63 6.41
N ILE A 207 -33.48 7.20 7.14
CA ILE A 207 -33.40 5.84 7.69
C ILE A 207 -34.60 5.58 8.62
N GLN A 208 -34.91 6.53 9.50
CA GLN A 208 -36.07 6.41 10.41
C GLN A 208 -37.40 6.33 9.64
N GLU A 209 -37.53 7.12 8.56
CA GLU A 209 -38.70 7.06 7.67
C GLU A 209 -38.81 5.71 6.97
N LEU A 210 -37.73 5.18 6.41
CA LEU A 210 -37.69 3.88 5.74
C LEU A 210 -38.12 2.75 6.69
N TRP A 211 -37.62 2.74 7.92
CA TRP A 211 -38.03 1.77 8.94
C TRP A 211 -39.52 1.85 9.26
N ARG A 212 -40.05 3.06 9.41
CA ARG A 212 -41.46 3.28 9.67
C ARG A 212 -42.37 2.77 8.53
N LEU A 213 -41.87 2.88 7.28
CA LEU A 213 -42.59 2.45 6.08
C LEU A 213 -42.32 0.98 5.72
N GLY A 214 -41.48 0.25 6.47
CA GLY A 214 -41.11 -1.13 6.17
C GLY A 214 -40.30 -1.24 4.85
N GLN A 215 -39.63 -0.16 4.44
CA GLN A 215 -38.85 -0.14 3.23
C GLN A 215 -37.39 -0.54 3.50
N PRO A 216 -36.66 -1.02 2.47
CA PRO A 216 -35.23 -1.37 2.61
C PRO A 216 -34.41 -0.20 3.15
N ALA A 217 -33.75 -0.44 4.27
CA ALA A 217 -32.86 0.52 4.94
C ALA A 217 -31.50 -0.13 5.19
N PRO A 218 -30.42 0.66 5.40
CA PRO A 218 -29.13 0.10 5.80
C PRO A 218 -29.23 -0.63 7.14
N THR A 219 -28.53 -1.75 7.28
CA THR A 219 -28.44 -2.50 8.55
C THR A 219 -27.73 -1.66 9.63
N ALA A 220 -26.71 -0.88 9.22
CA ALA A 220 -26.09 0.11 10.08
C ALA A 220 -25.63 1.34 9.25
N TYR A 221 -25.60 2.48 9.93
CA TYR A 221 -25.09 3.74 9.41
C TYR A 221 -24.32 4.48 10.48
N ARG A 222 -23.21 5.12 10.06
CA ARG A 222 -22.48 6.05 10.93
C ARG A 222 -21.66 7.05 10.10
N ARG A 223 -21.63 8.30 10.57
CA ARG A 223 -20.68 9.29 10.07
C ARG A 223 -19.32 9.13 10.76
N VAL A 224 -18.25 9.07 9.99
CA VAL A 224 -16.86 8.99 10.44
C VAL A 224 -16.08 10.14 9.78
N GLY A 225 -15.87 11.23 10.50
CA GLY A 225 -15.28 12.44 9.93
C GLY A 225 -16.15 13.02 8.81
N ASN A 226 -15.60 13.08 7.59
CA ASN A 226 -16.31 13.50 6.38
C ASN A 226 -16.95 12.32 5.63
N TYR A 227 -16.86 11.09 6.15
CA TYR A 227 -17.47 9.92 5.54
C TYR A 227 -18.85 9.64 6.10
N SER A 228 -19.79 9.34 5.21
CA SER A 228 -21.03 8.62 5.54
C SER A 228 -20.83 7.17 5.17
N VAL A 229 -20.84 6.29 6.18
CA VAL A 229 -20.59 4.85 6.03
C VAL A 229 -21.90 4.10 6.24
N PHE A 230 -22.27 3.32 5.24
CA PHE A 230 -23.48 2.49 5.24
C PHE A 230 -23.08 1.03 5.10
N VAL A 231 -23.76 0.17 5.83
CA VAL A 231 -23.68 -1.28 5.65
C VAL A 231 -25.08 -1.80 5.36
N PHE A 232 -25.22 -2.55 4.26
CA PHE A 232 -26.47 -3.16 3.82
C PHE A 232 -26.37 -4.67 3.89
N ASP A 233 -27.51 -5.32 4.05
CA ASP A 233 -27.68 -6.77 3.97
C ASP A 233 -26.79 -7.58 4.95
N ALA A 234 -26.31 -6.94 6.01
CA ALA A 234 -25.61 -7.66 7.07
C ALA A 234 -26.60 -8.54 7.87
N PRO A 235 -26.17 -9.72 8.35
CA PRO A 235 -27.04 -10.65 9.06
C PRO A 235 -27.55 -10.08 10.38
N ASP A 236 -26.81 -9.19 11.00
CA ASP A 236 -27.15 -8.52 12.25
C ASP A 236 -26.47 -7.15 12.38
N GLU A 237 -26.97 -6.33 13.28
CA GLU A 237 -26.45 -4.98 13.53
C GLU A 237 -25.04 -4.98 14.12
N GLN A 238 -24.67 -6.02 14.89
CA GLN A 238 -23.33 -6.11 15.49
C GLN A 238 -22.28 -6.34 14.42
N THR A 239 -22.50 -7.25 13.49
CA THR A 239 -21.63 -7.48 12.33
C THR A 239 -21.50 -6.21 11.49
N ALA A 240 -22.62 -5.50 11.24
CA ALA A 240 -22.60 -4.25 10.51
C ALA A 240 -21.76 -3.16 11.22
N LYS A 241 -21.88 -3.03 12.54
CA LYS A 241 -21.08 -2.08 13.33
C LYS A 241 -19.59 -2.43 13.31
N GLN A 242 -19.23 -3.71 13.38
CA GLN A 242 -17.85 -4.15 13.27
C GLN A 242 -17.21 -3.77 11.91
N LEU A 243 -17.98 -3.84 10.82
CA LEU A 243 -17.51 -3.38 9.52
C LEU A 243 -17.28 -1.87 9.49
N ILE A 244 -18.19 -1.09 10.08
CA ILE A 244 -18.02 0.38 10.18
C ILE A 244 -16.80 0.73 11.04
N ASP A 245 -16.54 0.00 12.13
CA ASP A 245 -15.40 0.26 13.02
C ASP A 245 -14.04 0.03 12.33
N GLN A 246 -14.00 -0.74 11.26
CA GLN A 246 -12.80 -0.97 10.46
C GLN A 246 -12.52 0.16 9.46
N VAL A 247 -13.53 1.00 9.15
CA VAL A 247 -13.34 2.16 8.26
C VAL A 247 -12.50 3.21 8.96
N LYS A 248 -11.29 3.44 8.45
CA LYS A 248 -10.37 4.45 8.98
C LYS A 248 -10.59 5.77 8.24
N TYR A 249 -10.72 6.84 8.99
CA TYR A 249 -10.74 8.19 8.45
C TYR A 249 -9.37 8.83 8.65
N GLU A 250 -8.73 9.17 7.56
CA GLU A 250 -7.50 9.97 7.58
C GLU A 250 -7.86 11.40 7.16
N GLN A 251 -7.65 12.34 8.06
CA GLN A 251 -7.87 13.75 7.77
C GLN A 251 -6.73 14.25 6.90
N VAL A 252 -6.97 14.37 5.60
CA VAL A 252 -6.05 15.05 4.68
C VAL A 252 -6.32 16.54 4.77
N VAL A 253 -5.44 17.30 5.41
CA VAL A 253 -5.50 18.76 5.43
C VAL A 253 -4.95 19.27 4.11
N GLN A 254 -5.84 19.64 3.17
CA GLN A 254 -5.44 20.38 1.97
C GLN A 254 -5.44 21.88 2.30
N TRP A 255 -4.28 22.48 2.21
CA TRP A 255 -4.13 23.94 2.36
C TRP A 255 -4.49 24.59 1.03
N LEU A 256 -5.47 25.53 1.05
CA LEU A 256 -5.86 26.32 -0.14
C LEU A 256 -4.82 27.40 -0.52
N GLY A 257 -3.66 27.41 0.11
CA GLY A 257 -2.53 28.29 -0.11
C GLY A 257 -1.25 27.65 0.42
N GLU A 258 -0.21 28.47 0.68
CA GLU A 258 1.02 27.97 1.29
C GLU A 258 0.73 27.36 2.67
N ASN A 259 1.18 26.14 2.89
CA ASN A 259 1.02 25.46 4.18
C ASN A 259 1.80 26.23 5.28
N PRO A 260 1.14 26.88 6.25
CA PRO A 260 1.83 27.65 7.30
C PRO A 260 2.63 26.76 8.27
N ASN A 261 2.44 25.45 8.20
CA ASN A 261 3.12 24.48 9.05
C ASN A 261 4.19 23.66 8.32
N ILE A 262 4.57 24.05 7.07
CA ILE A 262 5.53 23.29 6.25
C ILE A 262 6.86 23.09 6.98
N LEU A 263 7.32 24.09 7.72
CA LEU A 263 8.55 24.02 8.52
C LEU A 263 8.39 23.07 9.73
N LYS A 264 7.23 23.07 10.39
CA LYS A 264 6.95 22.16 11.52
C LYS A 264 6.79 20.72 11.08
N GLU A 265 6.21 20.47 9.90
CA GLU A 265 6.12 19.12 9.33
C GLU A 265 7.48 18.62 8.90
N ALA A 266 8.28 19.47 8.25
CA ALA A 266 9.66 19.16 7.91
C ALA A 266 10.52 18.87 9.15
N GLU A 267 10.37 19.67 10.21
CA GLU A 267 11.04 19.47 11.50
C GLU A 267 10.63 18.14 12.16
N LYS A 268 9.32 17.80 12.19
CA LYS A 268 8.84 16.51 12.72
C LYS A 268 9.40 15.33 11.91
N HIS A 269 9.41 15.46 10.60
CA HIS A 269 9.96 14.41 9.72
C HIS A 269 11.46 14.23 9.95
N TYR A 270 12.19 15.34 10.08
CA TYR A 270 13.63 15.35 10.39
C TYR A 270 13.91 14.73 11.76
N VAL A 271 13.18 15.14 12.80
CA VAL A 271 13.34 14.60 14.16
C VAL A 271 13.03 13.11 14.20
N ASN A 272 11.95 12.65 13.60
CA ASN A 272 11.58 11.24 13.58
C ASN A 272 12.61 10.38 12.81
N THR A 273 13.11 10.87 11.69
CA THR A 273 14.15 10.18 10.90
C THR A 273 15.46 10.13 11.66
N THR A 274 15.87 11.24 12.27
CA THR A 274 17.13 11.34 13.04
C THR A 274 17.09 10.47 14.30
N LEU A 275 15.96 10.44 15.03
CA LEU A 275 15.77 9.54 16.16
C LEU A 275 15.80 8.06 15.72
N GLY A 276 15.21 7.72 14.60
CA GLY A 276 15.26 6.36 14.04
C GLY A 276 16.71 5.93 13.74
N VAL A 277 17.49 6.79 13.11
CA VAL A 277 18.91 6.55 12.84
C VAL A 277 19.71 6.43 14.13
N LEU A 278 19.48 7.33 15.10
CA LEU A 278 20.16 7.30 16.39
C LEU A 278 19.92 5.97 17.14
N VAL A 279 18.67 5.54 17.20
CA VAL A 279 18.30 4.24 17.83
C VAL A 279 18.95 3.07 17.10
N ALA A 280 18.99 3.10 15.76
CA ALA A 280 19.63 2.06 14.97
C ALA A 280 21.14 2.00 15.24
N VAL A 281 21.82 3.16 15.32
CA VAL A 281 23.27 3.25 15.63
C VAL A 281 23.55 2.75 17.04
N VAL A 282 22.75 3.15 18.04
CA VAL A 282 22.93 2.68 19.43
C VAL A 282 22.76 1.16 19.53
N LYS A 283 21.75 0.59 18.87
CA LYS A 283 21.55 -0.87 18.83
C LYS A 283 22.70 -1.59 18.16
N ALA A 284 23.14 -1.11 16.97
CA ALA A 284 24.25 -1.70 16.24
C ALA A 284 25.57 -1.65 17.06
N SER A 285 25.86 -0.51 17.68
CA SER A 285 27.04 -0.35 18.55
C SER A 285 26.95 -1.27 19.78
N GLY A 286 25.78 -1.41 20.39
CA GLY A 286 25.56 -2.33 21.51
C GLY A 286 25.84 -3.78 21.13
N TYR A 287 25.33 -4.24 20.00
CA TYR A 287 25.58 -5.59 19.50
C TYR A 287 27.08 -5.83 19.18
N ALA A 288 27.74 -4.86 18.55
CA ALA A 288 29.15 -4.94 18.25
C ALA A 288 30.00 -5.06 19.53
N LEU A 289 29.66 -4.29 20.57
CA LEU A 289 30.35 -4.32 21.87
C LEU A 289 30.20 -5.67 22.58
N VAL A 290 28.99 -6.22 22.63
CA VAL A 290 28.71 -7.55 23.19
C VAL A 290 29.49 -8.64 22.44
N LEU A 291 29.55 -8.53 21.10
CA LEU A 291 30.24 -9.49 20.25
C LEU A 291 31.76 -9.43 20.46
N CYS A 292 32.33 -8.22 20.56
CA CYS A 292 33.76 -8.01 20.87
C CYS A 292 34.13 -8.54 22.26
N LEU A 293 33.31 -8.27 23.29
CA LEU A 293 33.54 -8.79 24.65
C LEU A 293 33.45 -10.32 24.69
N GLY A 294 32.45 -10.90 24.00
CA GLY A 294 32.29 -12.35 23.93
C GLY A 294 33.46 -13.04 23.25
N MET A 295 33.89 -12.55 22.07
CA MET A 295 35.04 -13.11 21.36
C MET A 295 36.34 -12.86 22.11
N GLY A 296 36.55 -11.66 22.66
CA GLY A 296 37.72 -11.35 23.49
C GLY A 296 37.82 -12.24 24.70
N GLY A 297 36.71 -12.49 25.40
CA GLY A 297 36.64 -13.41 26.53
C GLY A 297 36.96 -14.85 26.14
N LEU A 298 36.44 -15.34 25.03
CA LEU A 298 36.73 -16.68 24.51
C LEU A 298 38.20 -16.85 24.14
N ILE A 299 38.76 -15.91 23.39
CA ILE A 299 40.19 -15.94 23.00
C ILE A 299 41.08 -15.82 24.24
N GLY A 300 40.73 -14.93 25.19
CA GLY A 300 41.44 -14.78 26.43
C GLY A 300 41.44 -16.05 27.29
N ALA A 301 40.29 -16.71 27.40
CA ALA A 301 40.17 -17.99 28.11
C ALA A 301 40.98 -19.12 27.48
N LEU A 302 40.96 -19.20 26.14
CA LEU A 302 41.75 -20.17 25.37
C LEU A 302 43.26 -19.95 25.56
N LEU A 303 43.73 -18.71 25.45
CA LEU A 303 45.12 -18.34 25.63
C LEU A 303 45.56 -18.58 27.10
N PHE A 304 44.72 -18.23 28.06
CA PHE A 304 44.99 -18.51 29.48
C PHE A 304 45.09 -20.01 29.75
N SER A 305 44.15 -20.80 29.27
CA SER A 305 44.14 -22.26 29.38
C SER A 305 45.40 -22.88 28.75
N TYR A 306 45.76 -22.43 27.55
CA TYR A 306 46.96 -22.88 26.84
C TYR A 306 48.25 -22.55 27.61
N ARG A 307 48.41 -21.32 28.12
CA ARG A 307 49.58 -20.93 28.95
C ARG A 307 49.63 -21.69 30.25
N ARG A 308 48.51 -21.90 30.93
CA ARG A 308 48.44 -22.67 32.16
C ARG A 308 48.82 -24.13 31.94
N SER A 309 48.40 -24.72 30.82
CA SER A 309 48.78 -26.09 30.44
C SER A 309 50.28 -26.23 30.24
N GLN A 310 50.92 -25.24 29.57
CA GLN A 310 52.36 -25.21 29.36
C GLN A 310 53.13 -25.06 30.70
N GLN A 311 52.66 -24.22 31.61
CA GLN A 311 53.27 -24.05 32.94
C GLN A 311 53.18 -25.33 33.77
N ASN A 312 52.04 -25.99 33.75
CA ASN A 312 51.87 -27.28 34.48
C ASN A 312 52.74 -28.39 33.87
N ALA A 313 52.92 -28.41 32.54
CA ALA A 313 53.81 -29.37 31.89
C ALA A 313 55.30 -29.09 32.25
N ALA A 314 55.70 -27.82 32.32
CA ALA A 314 57.07 -27.44 32.70
C ALA A 314 57.37 -27.79 34.17
N THR A 315 56.39 -27.60 35.12
CA THR A 315 56.55 -28.00 36.51
C THR A 315 56.58 -29.51 36.65
N ALA A 316 55.73 -30.25 35.98
CA ALA A 316 55.74 -31.72 35.99
C ALA A 316 57.05 -32.30 35.43
N TYR A 317 57.63 -31.68 34.43
CA TYR A 317 58.94 -32.11 33.88
C TYR A 317 60.11 -31.81 34.83
N SER A 318 60.07 -30.70 35.60
CA SER A 318 61.10 -30.35 36.56
C SER A 318 61.10 -31.26 37.78
N ASP A 319 59.98 -31.76 38.28
CA ASP A 319 59.84 -32.68 39.40
C ASP A 319 60.24 -34.12 39.05
N ALA A 320 60.05 -34.55 37.79
CA ALA A 320 60.40 -35.91 37.35
C ALA A 320 61.90 -36.12 37.16
N GLY A 321 62.73 -35.07 37.14
CA GLY A 321 64.16 -35.13 36.85
C GLY A 321 65.11 -35.06 38.02
N GLY A 322 64.67 -34.92 39.28
CA GLY A 322 65.51 -34.95 40.44
C GLY A 322 66.63 -33.88 40.50
N MET A 323 66.54 -32.83 39.66
CA MET A 323 67.54 -31.75 39.73
C MET A 323 67.10 -30.71 40.75
N LEU A 324 67.87 -30.50 41.78
CA LEU A 324 67.80 -29.35 42.67
C LEU A 324 67.94 -28.07 41.86
N ARG A 325 66.88 -27.32 41.71
CA ARG A 325 66.93 -25.99 41.16
C ARG A 325 67.55 -25.09 42.22
N LEU A 326 68.84 -24.74 42.04
CA LEU A 326 69.47 -23.67 42.81
C LEU A 326 68.70 -22.36 42.37
N ASN A 327 67.97 -21.81 43.33
CA ASN A 327 67.27 -20.51 43.10
C ASN A 327 68.34 -19.42 43.20
N LEU A 328 69.00 -19.16 42.09
CA LEU A 328 70.02 -18.11 41.94
C LEU A 328 69.50 -16.71 42.25
N ASP A 329 68.22 -16.49 42.14
CA ASP A 329 67.60 -15.20 42.44
C ASP A 329 67.56 -14.93 43.97
N GLU A 330 67.43 -15.93 44.80
CA GLU A 330 67.56 -15.77 46.26
C GLU A 330 69.01 -15.50 46.67
N LEU A 331 69.99 -16.14 46.01
CA LEU A 331 71.42 -15.89 46.28
C LEU A 331 71.83 -14.47 45.81
N THR A 332 71.26 -13.94 44.74
CA THR A 332 71.53 -12.59 44.32
C THR A 332 70.87 -11.52 45.16
N ALA A 333 69.72 -11.79 45.73
CA ALA A 333 69.02 -10.87 46.66
C ALA A 333 69.74 -10.75 48.00
N GLU A 334 70.36 -11.82 48.50
CA GLU A 334 71.11 -11.86 49.80
C GLU A 334 72.52 -11.24 49.63
N THR A 335 73.05 -11.18 48.46
CA THR A 335 74.40 -10.63 48.20
C THR A 335 74.40 -9.17 47.76
N ASN A 336 73.41 -8.41 48.09
CA ASN A 336 73.36 -7.00 47.80
C ASN A 336 74.55 -6.30 48.50
N PRO A 337 75.51 -5.70 47.75
CA PRO A 337 76.77 -5.13 48.32
C PRO A 337 76.55 -4.06 49.40
N SER A 338 75.42 -3.40 49.34
CA SER A 338 75.03 -2.42 50.39
C SER A 338 74.76 -3.00 51.73
N ARG A 339 74.46 -4.30 51.88
CA ARG A 339 74.31 -5.02 53.16
C ARG A 339 75.58 -5.38 53.76
N LEU A 340 76.58 -5.74 52.93
CA LEU A 340 77.94 -6.09 53.42
C LEU A 340 78.72 -4.87 53.95
N LEU A 341 78.40 -3.68 53.51
CA LEU A 341 79.00 -2.45 53.97
C LEU A 341 78.35 -1.89 55.23
N ARG A 342 77.25 -2.42 55.67
CA ARG A 342 76.49 -1.94 56.85
C ARG A 342 76.87 -2.68 58.14
N GLU A 343 77.63 -3.79 58.13
CA GLU A 343 78.04 -4.53 59.24
C GLU A 343 79.46 -4.21 59.71
N ARG A 344 80.06 -3.08 59.19
CA ARG A 344 81.41 -2.69 59.59
C ARG A 344 81.43 -1.24 60.13
N ASN A 345 80.55 -1.06 61.17
CA ASN A 345 80.79 0.01 62.16
C ASN A 345 80.13 -0.39 63.45
#